data_67fb15c333116579d1aeac0ac1787c81
#
_entry.id   67fb15c333116579d1aeac0ac1787c81
#
_cell.length_a   1.000
_cell.length_b   1.000
_cell.length_c   1.000
_cell.angle_alpha   90.00
_cell.angle_beta   90.00
_cell.angle_gamma   90.00
#
_symmetry.space_group_name_H-M   'P 1'
#
loop_
_entity.id
_entity.type
_entity.pdbx_description
1 polymer ?
#
loop_
_entity_poly.entity_id
_entity_poly.type
_entity_poly.pdbx_seq_one_letter_code
_entity_poly.pdbx_strand_id
1 'polypeptide(L)' 'MDELETGKQKFLEVVKDIDSAVEIVIPTVPSNSQFLISLTKGPNRKFIMVHEDDILDIPTEDNILAKVTIMLKSEISAL' A
#
# COMPACT_ATOMS: atom_id res chain seq x y z
N MET A 1 9.61 17.88 -1.21
CA MET A 1 9.27 16.48 -1.50
C MET A 1 7.76 16.35 -1.57
N ASP A 2 7.26 15.60 -2.51
CA ASP A 2 5.83 15.42 -2.71
C ASP A 2 5.26 14.57 -1.58
N GLU A 3 4.15 15.02 -0.98
CA GLU A 3 3.47 14.29 0.09
C GLU A 3 3.02 12.90 -0.37
N LEU A 4 2.59 12.79 -1.62
CA LEU A 4 2.19 11.53 -2.20
C LEU A 4 3.37 10.56 -2.28
N GLU A 5 4.54 11.05 -2.69
CA GLU A 5 5.75 10.23 -2.72
C GLU A 5 6.13 9.73 -1.33
N THR A 6 6.03 10.59 -0.33
CA THR A 6 6.29 10.21 1.06
C THR A 6 5.30 9.12 1.52
N GLY A 7 4.02 9.28 1.16
CA GLY A 7 3.00 8.28 1.47
C GLY A 7 3.27 6.94 0.82
N LYS A 8 3.65 6.95 -0.46
CA LYS A 8 4.01 5.73 -1.20
C LYS A 8 5.21 5.03 -0.56
N GLN A 9 6.23 5.79 -0.17
CA GLN A 9 7.41 5.24 0.50
C GLN A 9 7.02 4.54 1.80
N LYS A 10 6.17 5.19 2.60
CA LYS A 10 5.71 4.62 3.85
C LYS A 10 4.87 3.36 3.63
N PHE A 11 4.04 3.36 2.59
CA PHE A 11 3.25 2.20 2.21
C PHE A 11 4.16 1.01 1.88
N LEU A 12 5.21 1.25 1.10
CA LEU A 12 6.19 0.21 0.76
C LEU A 12 6.88 -0.33 2.01
N GLU A 13 7.26 0.54 2.95
CA GLU A 13 7.88 0.13 4.20
C GLU A 13 6.95 -0.79 5.02
N VAL A 14 5.66 -0.45 5.09
CA VAL A 14 4.68 -1.26 5.81
C VAL A 14 4.59 -2.66 5.19
N VAL A 15 4.52 -2.74 3.87
CA VAL A 15 4.48 -4.04 3.19
C VAL A 15 5.73 -4.86 3.49
N LYS A 16 6.90 -4.25 3.41
CA LYS A 16 8.17 -4.94 3.68
C LYS A 16 8.26 -5.41 5.13
N ASP A 17 7.71 -4.65 6.06
CA ASP A 17 7.68 -5.03 7.47
C ASP A 17 6.76 -6.23 7.72
N ILE A 18 5.66 -6.32 6.97
CA ILE A 18 4.72 -7.44 7.09
C ILE A 18 5.31 -8.71 6.46
N ASP A 19 5.84 -8.59 5.23
CA ASP A 19 6.42 -9.72 4.51
C ASP A 19 7.40 -9.19 3.46
N SER A 20 8.68 -9.37 3.71
CA SER A 20 9.74 -8.86 2.82
C SER A 20 9.78 -9.57 1.47
N ALA A 21 9.10 -10.73 1.33
CA ALA A 21 9.04 -11.46 0.08
C ALA A 21 7.97 -10.93 -0.88
N VAL A 22 7.09 -10.04 -0.41
CA VAL A 22 6.04 -9.46 -1.25
C VAL A 22 6.62 -8.31 -2.08
N GLU A 23 6.37 -8.38 -3.40
CA GLU A 23 6.68 -7.29 -4.30
C GLU A 23 5.43 -6.48 -4.54
N ILE A 24 5.59 -5.15 -4.59
CA ILE A 24 4.48 -4.24 -4.71
C ILE A 24 4.73 -3.27 -5.86
N VAL A 25 3.68 -3.02 -6.65
CA VAL A 25 3.72 -2.03 -7.72
C VAL A 25 2.59 -1.04 -7.49
N ILE A 26 2.96 0.23 -7.34
CA ILE A 26 2.01 1.33 -7.18
C ILE A 26 2.04 2.14 -8.47
N PRO A 27 0.89 2.37 -9.14
CA PRO A 27 0.84 3.20 -10.34
C PRO A 27 1.37 4.61 -10.09
N THR A 28 1.89 5.23 -11.12
CA THR A 28 2.42 6.60 -11.02
C THR A 28 1.30 7.60 -10.72
N VAL A 29 0.12 7.39 -11.32
CA VAL A 29 -1.03 8.28 -11.14
C VAL A 29 -2.25 7.47 -10.72
N PRO A 30 -3.13 8.04 -9.89
CA PRO A 30 -4.36 7.36 -9.50
C PRO A 30 -5.40 7.40 -10.62
N SER A 31 -6.36 6.47 -10.54
CA SER A 31 -7.52 6.44 -11.41
C SER A 31 -8.75 6.61 -10.53
N ASN A 32 -9.56 7.64 -10.79
CA ASN A 32 -10.74 7.96 -9.96
C ASN A 32 -10.37 8.11 -8.48
N SER A 33 -9.26 8.81 -8.21
CA SER A 33 -8.74 9.05 -6.85
C SER A 33 -8.37 7.78 -6.10
N GLN A 34 -8.14 6.67 -6.80
CA GLN A 34 -7.73 5.39 -6.21
C GLN A 34 -6.54 4.81 -6.96
N PHE A 35 -5.68 4.13 -6.22
CA PHE A 35 -4.57 3.37 -6.81
C PHE A 35 -4.91 1.90 -6.86
N LEU A 36 -4.78 1.30 -8.03
CA LEU A 36 -4.85 -0.16 -8.18
C LEU A 36 -3.45 -0.71 -7.99
N ILE A 37 -3.21 -1.24 -6.80
CA ILE A 37 -1.88 -1.68 -6.37
C ILE A 37 -1.76 -3.19 -6.53
N SER A 38 -0.65 -3.63 -7.09
CA SER A 38 -0.37 -5.05 -7.30
C SER A 38 0.52 -5.57 -6.17
N LEU A 39 0.11 -6.67 -5.56
CA LEU A 39 0.89 -7.42 -4.58
C LEU A 39 1.24 -8.76 -5.18
N THR A 40 2.52 -9.12 -5.20
CA THR A 40 3.00 -10.38 -5.79
C THR A 40 3.91 -11.10 -4.80
N LYS A 41 3.65 -12.38 -4.61
CA LYS A 41 4.51 -13.25 -3.79
C LYS A 41 4.67 -14.58 -4.51
N GLY A 42 5.85 -14.82 -5.08
CA GLY A 42 6.08 -16.01 -5.90
C GLY A 42 5.13 -16.04 -7.09
N PRO A 43 4.40 -17.16 -7.30
CA PRO A 43 3.43 -17.26 -8.41
C PRO A 43 2.11 -16.58 -8.11
N ASN A 44 1.89 -16.09 -6.90
CA ASN A 44 0.61 -15.52 -6.46
C ASN A 44 0.61 -14.02 -6.63
N ARG A 45 -0.50 -13.49 -7.17
CA ARG A 45 -0.68 -12.05 -7.38
C ARG A 45 -2.08 -11.65 -6.93
N LYS A 46 -2.17 -10.47 -6.31
CA LYS A 46 -3.43 -9.90 -5.90
C LYS A 46 -3.43 -8.40 -6.16
N PHE A 47 -4.57 -7.85 -6.55
CA PHE A 47 -4.72 -6.41 -6.74
C PHE A 47 -5.59 -5.87 -5.61
N ILE A 48 -5.19 -4.70 -5.09
CA ILE A 48 -5.98 -3.99 -4.08
C ILE A 48 -6.21 -2.56 -4.52
N MET A 49 -7.31 -1.98 -4.08
CA MET A 49 -7.63 -0.58 -4.34
C MET A 49 -7.42 0.22 -3.06
N VAL A 50 -6.61 1.27 -3.16
CA VAL A 50 -6.34 2.16 -2.02
C VAL A 50 -6.62 3.60 -2.45
N HIS A 51 -7.40 4.33 -1.65
CA HIS A 51 -7.68 5.73 -1.93
C HIS A 51 -6.42 6.56 -1.88
N GLU A 52 -6.32 7.52 -2.79
CA GLU A 52 -5.21 8.47 -2.81
C GLU A 52 -5.07 9.19 -1.47
N ASP A 53 -6.18 9.60 -0.88
CA ASP A 53 -6.18 10.29 0.41
C ASP A 53 -5.57 9.44 1.52
N ASP A 54 -5.82 8.13 1.52
CA ASP A 54 -5.23 7.22 2.50
C ASP A 54 -3.70 7.17 2.35
N ILE A 55 -3.21 7.12 1.11
CA ILE A 55 -1.77 7.15 0.85
C ILE A 55 -1.16 8.46 1.34
N LEU A 56 -1.82 9.58 1.07
CA LEU A 56 -1.34 10.90 1.51
C LEU A 56 -1.28 11.02 3.03
N ASP A 57 -2.22 10.41 3.73
CA ASP A 57 -2.37 10.57 5.18
C ASP A 57 -1.53 9.58 5.99
N ILE A 58 -1.02 8.51 5.40
CA ILE A 58 -0.23 7.49 6.11
C ILE A 58 0.90 8.11 6.94
N PRO A 59 1.72 9.06 6.41
CA PRO A 59 2.84 9.59 7.18
C PRO A 59 2.45 10.44 8.38
N THR A 60 1.24 11.02 8.40
CA THR A 60 0.83 11.99 9.41
C THR A 60 -0.32 11.55 10.28
N GLU A 61 -1.12 10.56 9.85
CA GLU A 61 -2.31 10.11 10.54
C GLU A 61 -2.15 8.67 11.02
N ASP A 62 -1.90 8.50 12.32
CA ASP A 62 -1.66 7.17 12.91
C ASP A 62 -2.84 6.22 12.70
N ASN A 63 -4.07 6.72 12.75
CA ASN A 63 -5.27 5.90 12.55
C ASN A 63 -5.36 5.38 11.11
N ILE A 64 -4.93 6.19 10.13
CA ILE A 64 -4.89 5.75 8.73
C ILE A 64 -3.79 4.71 8.54
N LEU A 65 -2.63 4.93 9.13
CA LEU A 65 -1.53 3.96 9.11
C LEU A 65 -1.98 2.61 9.70
N ALA A 66 -2.68 2.63 10.83
CA ALA A 66 -3.19 1.43 11.47
C ALA A 66 -4.20 0.70 10.58
N LYS A 67 -5.14 1.43 9.98
CA LYS A 67 -6.15 0.90 9.08
C LYS A 67 -5.50 0.21 7.88
N VAL A 68 -4.55 0.89 7.24
CA VAL A 68 -3.85 0.36 6.07
C VAL A 68 -3.02 -0.86 6.45
N THR A 69 -2.36 -0.84 7.59
CA THR A 69 -1.56 -1.97 8.08
C THR A 69 -2.42 -3.21 8.29
N ILE A 70 -3.58 -3.06 8.93
CA ILE A 70 -4.51 -4.16 9.16
C ILE A 70 -5.00 -4.74 7.83
N MET A 71 -5.39 -3.87 6.90
CA MET A 71 -5.83 -4.29 5.57
C MET A 71 -4.72 -5.06 4.84
N LEU A 72 -3.49 -4.56 4.86
CA LEU A 72 -2.36 -5.20 4.20
C LEU A 72 -2.03 -6.55 4.81
N LYS A 73 -2.08 -6.69 6.13
CA LYS A 73 -1.86 -7.98 6.79
C LYS A 73 -2.86 -9.02 6.31
N SER A 74 -4.13 -8.64 6.21
CA SER A 74 -5.18 -9.53 5.72
C SER A 74 -4.95 -9.92 4.26
N GLU A 75 -4.65 -8.93 3.40
CA GLU A 75 -4.46 -9.18 1.98
C GLU A 75 -3.21 -10.01 1.70
N ILE A 76 -2.12 -9.74 2.41
CA ILE A 76 -0.86 -10.46 2.22
C ILE A 76 -0.99 -11.90 2.72
N SER A 77 -1.73 -12.13 3.80
CA SER A 77 -1.92 -13.50 4.30
C SER A 77 -2.75 -14.36 3.34
N ALA A 78 -3.47 -13.73 2.43
CA ALA A 78 -4.24 -14.44 1.40
C ALA A 78 -3.44 -14.74 0.12
N LEU A 79 -2.21 -14.27 0.03
CA LEU A 79 -1.34 -14.52 -1.13
C LEU A 79 -0.82 -15.96 -1.17
#